data_c58cbe69e57b8d7991dfcc4a7a6a5490
#
_entry.id   c58cbe69e57b8d7991dfcc4a7a6a5490
#
_cell.length_a   1.000
_cell.length_b   1.000
_cell.length_c   1.000
_cell.angle_alpha   90.00
_cell.angle_beta   90.00
_cell.angle_gamma   90.00
#
_symmetry.space_group_name_H-M   'P 1'
#
loop_
_entity.id
_entity.type
_entity.pdbx_description
1 polymer ?
#
loop_
_entity_poly.entity_id
_entity_poly.type
_entity_poly.pdbx_seq_one_letter_code
_entity_poly.pdbx_strand_id
1 'polypeptide(L)'
;MKKYSLTVLFATLSLTISIIVIILFFYRVGPNSIVDLGTFVGVSTAILGILITLLIGYQIYNAVDIRQKLSSIDKLNDEFQKKTLQIESMKIEHNEGIHILQARISATRQMQYPNAFIKFNKAILYSLDVDHREEGYDWLTDELENYILLIDGSFFSGAKDEVNKQVNDYISYSIEDTKAIRAHKNFYLIRNRYDRCIDAFFKRMDKIKKLESVSRTDIYQDL
;
A
#
# COMPACT_ATOMS: atom_id res chain seq x y z
N MET A 1 27.54 -16.32 -10.15
CA MET A 1 28.53 -17.13 -10.86
C MET A 1 29.56 -17.85 -9.96
N LYS A 2 29.87 -17.42 -8.73
CA LYS A 2 30.88 -18.10 -7.87
C LYS A 2 30.47 -19.45 -7.26
N LYS A 3 29.20 -19.78 -7.19
CA LYS A 3 28.69 -21.00 -6.51
C LYS A 3 28.93 -22.29 -7.30
N TYR A 4 28.85 -22.22 -8.63
CA TYR A 4 29.12 -23.37 -9.49
C TYR A 4 30.61 -23.77 -9.49
N SER A 5 31.50 -22.81 -9.24
CA SER A 5 32.93 -23.03 -9.16
C SER A 5 33.33 -23.94 -8.00
N LEU A 6 32.71 -23.80 -6.82
CA LEU A 6 33.05 -24.56 -5.63
C LEU A 6 32.59 -26.02 -5.70
N THR A 7 31.35 -26.24 -6.17
CA THR A 7 30.80 -27.60 -6.36
C THR A 7 31.55 -28.37 -7.44
N VAL A 8 31.89 -27.68 -8.54
CA VAL A 8 32.70 -28.27 -9.60
C VAL A 8 34.12 -28.60 -9.10
N LEU A 9 34.70 -27.72 -8.29
CA LEU A 9 36.03 -27.92 -7.70
C LEU A 9 36.04 -29.11 -6.75
N PHE A 10 35.04 -29.29 -5.89
CA PHE A 10 34.92 -30.48 -5.04
C PHE A 10 34.66 -31.77 -5.81
N ALA A 11 33.80 -31.70 -6.85
CA ALA A 11 33.56 -32.87 -7.70
C ALA A 11 34.81 -33.30 -8.46
N THR A 12 35.58 -32.35 -9.00
CA THR A 12 36.86 -32.65 -9.68
C THR A 12 37.91 -33.19 -8.75
N LEU A 13 38.01 -32.62 -7.53
CA LEU A 13 38.95 -33.10 -6.49
C LEU A 13 38.58 -34.52 -6.05
N SER A 14 37.32 -34.83 -5.84
CA SER A 14 36.86 -36.18 -5.50
C SER A 14 37.14 -37.17 -6.59
N LEU A 15 36.91 -36.79 -7.87
CA LEU A 15 37.21 -37.64 -9.02
C LEU A 15 38.71 -37.92 -9.15
N THR A 16 39.56 -36.89 -8.98
CA THR A 16 41.01 -37.04 -9.04
C THR A 16 41.56 -37.92 -7.90
N ILE A 17 41.06 -37.78 -6.70
CA ILE A 17 41.43 -38.63 -5.55
C ILE A 17 40.98 -40.06 -5.84
N SER A 18 39.82 -40.32 -6.35
CA SER A 18 39.32 -41.65 -6.71
C SER A 18 40.21 -42.32 -7.77
N ILE A 19 40.60 -41.57 -8.79
CA ILE A 19 41.51 -42.08 -9.84
C ILE A 19 42.89 -42.45 -9.28
N ILE A 20 43.45 -41.57 -8.42
CA ILE A 20 44.74 -41.82 -7.76
C ILE A 20 44.67 -43.07 -6.89
N VAL A 21 43.61 -43.27 -6.14
CA VAL A 21 43.42 -44.47 -5.30
C VAL A 21 43.30 -45.73 -6.17
N ILE A 22 42.59 -45.68 -7.28
CA ILE A 22 42.49 -46.79 -8.21
C ILE A 22 43.87 -47.10 -8.80
N ILE A 23 44.65 -46.12 -9.24
CA ILE A 23 45.97 -46.30 -9.81
C ILE A 23 46.91 -46.90 -8.76
N LEU A 24 46.93 -46.38 -7.53
CA LEU A 24 47.73 -46.90 -6.44
C LEU A 24 47.33 -48.34 -6.09
N PHE A 25 46.03 -48.66 -6.13
CA PHE A 25 45.56 -50.03 -5.91
C PHE A 25 46.11 -51.00 -6.97
N PHE A 26 46.01 -50.66 -8.26
CA PHE A 26 46.53 -51.49 -9.34
C PHE A 26 48.06 -51.59 -9.32
N TYR A 27 48.77 -50.52 -8.95
CA TYR A 27 50.22 -50.53 -8.88
C TYR A 27 50.73 -51.37 -7.71
N ARG A 28 50.02 -51.48 -6.62
CA ARG A 28 50.36 -52.24 -5.43
C ARG A 28 49.92 -53.70 -5.42
N VAL A 29 48.98 -54.05 -6.27
CA VAL A 29 48.50 -55.43 -6.51
C VAL A 29 49.32 -56.14 -7.62
N GLY A 30 50.51 -55.64 -7.87
CA GLY A 30 51.49 -56.42 -8.71
C GLY A 30 51.74 -57.81 -8.12
N PRO A 31 52.02 -58.81 -8.97
CA PRO A 31 51.94 -60.24 -8.63
C PRO A 31 52.88 -60.75 -7.52
N ASN A 32 53.63 -59.90 -6.88
CA ASN A 32 54.54 -60.26 -5.78
C ASN A 32 54.32 -59.51 -4.46
N SER A 33 53.27 -58.78 -4.28
CA SER A 33 52.99 -58.08 -3.01
C SER A 33 51.84 -58.78 -2.27
N ILE A 34 52.18 -59.44 -1.15
CA ILE A 34 51.17 -59.89 -0.17
C ILE A 34 50.62 -58.62 0.48
N VAL A 35 49.50 -58.09 -0.05
CA VAL A 35 48.78 -57.01 0.66
C VAL A 35 48.07 -57.67 1.83
N ASP A 36 48.55 -57.42 3.06
CA ASP A 36 47.85 -57.84 4.24
C ASP A 36 46.45 -57.26 4.28
N LEU A 37 45.45 -58.10 4.47
CA LEU A 37 44.03 -57.72 4.53
C LEU A 37 43.80 -56.59 5.57
N GLY A 38 44.58 -56.58 6.66
CA GLY A 38 44.55 -55.55 7.68
C GLY A 38 44.92 -54.16 7.14
N THR A 39 45.98 -54.08 6.34
CA THR A 39 46.40 -52.82 5.71
C THR A 39 45.39 -52.29 4.71
N PHE A 40 44.76 -53.17 3.92
CA PHE A 40 43.72 -52.78 2.96
C PHE A 40 42.48 -52.23 3.69
N VAL A 41 42.00 -52.90 4.73
CA VAL A 41 40.87 -52.47 5.53
C VAL A 41 41.19 -51.14 6.24
N GLY A 42 42.40 -50.98 6.81
CA GLY A 42 42.84 -49.76 7.46
C GLY A 42 42.84 -48.55 6.52
N VAL A 43 43.41 -48.68 5.32
CA VAL A 43 43.44 -47.58 4.33
C VAL A 43 42.06 -47.25 3.83
N SER A 44 41.21 -48.23 3.57
CA SER A 44 39.82 -48.02 3.11
C SER A 44 38.97 -47.30 4.19
N THR A 45 39.14 -47.69 5.45
CA THR A 45 38.46 -47.04 6.58
C THR A 45 38.91 -45.58 6.78
N ALA A 46 40.22 -45.32 6.61
CA ALA A 46 40.75 -43.94 6.72
C ALA A 46 40.22 -43.06 5.58
N ILE A 47 40.13 -43.54 4.36
CA ILE A 47 39.57 -42.79 3.23
C ILE A 47 38.06 -42.54 3.45
N LEU A 48 37.29 -43.54 3.90
CA LEU A 48 35.88 -43.38 4.23
C LEU A 48 35.70 -42.36 5.36
N GLY A 49 36.52 -42.38 6.39
CA GLY A 49 36.49 -41.40 7.47
C GLY A 49 36.68 -39.95 6.99
N ILE A 50 37.66 -39.74 6.10
CA ILE A 50 37.89 -38.43 5.46
C ILE A 50 36.68 -37.99 4.63
N LEU A 51 36.13 -38.88 3.81
CA LEU A 51 34.97 -38.56 2.98
C LEU A 51 33.73 -38.20 3.81
N ILE A 52 33.47 -38.96 4.88
CA ILE A 52 32.36 -38.66 5.81
C ILE A 52 32.57 -37.30 6.50
N THR A 53 33.78 -37.00 6.94
CA THR A 53 34.10 -35.71 7.60
C THR A 53 33.89 -34.55 6.63
N LEU A 54 34.31 -34.66 5.37
CA LEU A 54 34.09 -33.66 4.35
C LEU A 54 32.60 -33.50 4.02
N LEU A 55 31.86 -34.59 3.96
CA LEU A 55 30.38 -34.55 3.70
C LEU A 55 29.65 -33.84 4.83
N ILE A 56 29.97 -34.13 6.09
CA ILE A 56 29.39 -33.48 7.27
C ILE A 56 29.75 -32.00 7.27
N GLY A 57 31.00 -31.64 7.02
CA GLY A 57 31.43 -30.24 6.92
C GLY A 57 30.67 -29.48 5.83
N TYR A 58 30.47 -30.08 4.67
CA TYR A 58 29.70 -29.50 3.59
C TYR A 58 28.22 -29.32 3.97
N GLN A 59 27.60 -30.29 4.64
CA GLN A 59 26.22 -30.19 5.10
C GLN A 59 26.02 -29.07 6.12
N ILE A 60 26.93 -28.93 7.07
CA ILE A 60 26.95 -27.86 8.08
C ILE A 60 27.04 -26.49 7.38
N TYR A 61 28.02 -26.35 6.47
CA TYR A 61 28.19 -25.12 5.71
C TYR A 61 26.94 -24.73 4.93
N ASN A 62 26.32 -25.70 4.24
CA ASN A 62 25.12 -25.48 3.47
C ASN A 62 23.92 -25.10 4.37
N ALA A 63 23.81 -25.72 5.54
CA ALA A 63 22.76 -25.39 6.50
C ALA A 63 22.91 -23.95 7.05
N VAL A 64 24.13 -23.48 7.33
CA VAL A 64 24.39 -22.10 7.75
C VAL A 64 24.08 -21.11 6.64
N ASP A 65 24.51 -21.39 5.39
CA ASP A 65 24.22 -20.54 4.22
C ASP A 65 22.70 -20.40 4.00
N ILE A 66 21.96 -21.51 4.12
CA ILE A 66 20.50 -21.50 4.01
C ILE A 66 19.85 -20.67 5.11
N ARG A 67 20.28 -20.81 6.37
CA ARG A 67 19.76 -20.01 7.49
C ARG A 67 20.00 -18.51 7.29
N GLN A 68 21.19 -18.14 6.84
CA GLN A 68 21.51 -16.73 6.54
C GLN A 68 20.62 -16.18 5.43
N LYS A 69 20.37 -16.96 4.39
CA LYS A 69 19.46 -16.55 3.29
C LYS A 69 18.02 -16.42 3.74
N LEU A 70 17.51 -17.35 4.57
CA LEU A 70 16.19 -17.24 5.15
C LEU A 70 16.03 -15.98 5.98
N SER A 71 16.99 -15.72 6.89
CA SER A 71 16.97 -14.47 7.68
C SER A 71 17.01 -13.19 6.82
N SER A 72 17.73 -13.23 5.69
CA SER A 72 17.74 -12.11 4.75
C SER A 72 16.41 -11.93 4.03
N ILE A 73 15.74 -13.03 3.67
CA ILE A 73 14.41 -13.02 3.05
C ILE A 73 13.38 -12.47 4.05
N ASP A 74 13.42 -12.89 5.31
CA ASP A 74 12.53 -12.39 6.35
C ASP A 74 12.67 -10.87 6.52
N LYS A 75 13.90 -10.36 6.63
CA LYS A 75 14.15 -8.92 6.69
C LYS A 75 13.62 -8.17 5.46
N LEU A 76 13.80 -8.73 4.27
CA LEU A 76 13.32 -8.13 3.02
C LEU A 76 11.79 -8.11 2.97
N ASN A 77 11.15 -9.15 3.50
CA ASN A 77 9.69 -9.22 3.60
C ASN A 77 9.14 -8.16 4.58
N ASP A 78 9.80 -7.99 5.74
CA ASP A 78 9.43 -6.95 6.71
C ASP A 78 9.58 -5.54 6.13
N GLU A 79 10.68 -5.29 5.41
CA GLU A 79 10.88 -4.02 4.72
C GLU A 79 9.84 -3.79 3.62
N PHE A 80 9.50 -4.83 2.88
CA PHE A 80 8.46 -4.76 1.85
C PHE A 80 7.09 -4.43 2.44
N GLN A 81 6.71 -5.09 3.53
CA GLN A 81 5.46 -4.79 4.24
C GLN A 81 5.41 -3.34 4.73
N LYS A 82 6.49 -2.85 5.36
CA LYS A 82 6.59 -1.45 5.80
C LYS A 82 6.42 -0.47 4.64
N LYS A 83 7.10 -0.73 3.52
CA LYS A 83 6.96 0.12 2.32
C LYS A 83 5.56 0.09 1.73
N THR A 84 4.90 -1.07 1.74
CA THR A 84 3.52 -1.20 1.27
C THR A 84 2.58 -0.35 2.12
N LEU A 85 2.69 -0.41 3.44
CA LEU A 85 1.90 0.44 4.35
C LEU A 85 2.17 1.94 4.13
N GLN A 86 3.43 2.33 3.90
CA GLN A 86 3.77 3.71 3.57
C GLN A 86 3.15 4.18 2.24
N ILE A 87 3.15 3.33 1.23
CA ILE A 87 2.52 3.64 -0.06
C ILE A 87 1.01 3.79 0.09
N GLU A 88 0.36 2.95 0.89
CA GLU A 88 -1.07 3.06 1.17
C GLU A 88 -1.40 4.37 1.90
N SER A 89 -0.63 4.74 2.92
CA SER A 89 -0.79 6.04 3.61
C SER A 89 -0.62 7.22 2.65
N MET A 90 0.46 7.23 1.86
CA MET A 90 0.69 8.29 0.86
C MET A 90 -0.43 8.36 -0.18
N LYS A 91 -1.02 7.24 -0.57
CA LYS A 91 -2.15 7.20 -1.51
C LYS A 91 -3.39 7.86 -0.92
N ILE A 92 -3.67 7.63 0.36
CA ILE A 92 -4.79 8.25 1.08
C ILE A 92 -4.59 9.77 1.15
N GLU A 93 -3.43 10.22 1.60
CA GLU A 93 -3.08 11.65 1.70
C GLU A 93 -3.12 12.34 0.32
N HIS A 94 -2.64 11.66 -0.72
CA HIS A 94 -2.68 12.16 -2.08
C HIS A 94 -4.12 12.34 -2.60
N ASN A 95 -4.99 11.34 -2.37
CA ASN A 95 -6.40 11.43 -2.77
C ASN A 95 -7.12 12.55 -2.01
N GLU A 96 -6.88 12.69 -0.73
CA GLU A 96 -7.38 13.81 0.06
C GLU A 96 -6.95 15.15 -0.55
N GLY A 97 -5.65 15.34 -0.75
CA GLY A 97 -5.10 16.55 -1.33
C GLY A 97 -5.66 16.90 -2.71
N ILE A 98 -5.87 15.89 -3.58
CA ILE A 98 -6.51 16.10 -4.88
C ILE A 98 -7.93 16.63 -4.72
N HIS A 99 -8.74 16.05 -3.85
CA HIS A 99 -10.13 16.47 -3.69
C HIS A 99 -10.24 17.85 -3.03
N ILE A 100 -9.38 18.17 -2.07
CA ILE A 100 -9.27 19.52 -1.50
C ILE A 100 -8.90 20.53 -2.59
N LEU A 101 -7.90 20.24 -3.40
CA LEU A 101 -7.47 21.11 -4.48
C LEU A 101 -8.58 21.30 -5.52
N GLN A 102 -9.27 20.25 -5.91
CA GLN A 102 -10.41 20.31 -6.84
C GLN A 102 -11.56 21.15 -6.27
N ALA A 103 -11.85 21.04 -4.97
CA ALA A 103 -12.86 21.85 -4.31
C ALA A 103 -12.48 23.34 -4.36
N ARG A 104 -11.25 23.68 -3.99
CA ARG A 104 -10.72 25.05 -4.02
C ARG A 104 -10.68 25.64 -5.43
N ILE A 105 -10.31 24.85 -6.44
CA ILE A 105 -10.37 25.29 -7.84
C ILE A 105 -11.82 25.58 -8.24
N SER A 106 -12.76 24.71 -7.90
CA SER A 106 -14.17 24.93 -8.20
C SER A 106 -14.72 26.20 -7.53
N ALA A 107 -14.33 26.44 -6.26
CA ALA A 107 -14.75 27.62 -5.54
C ALA A 107 -14.12 28.93 -6.09
N THR A 108 -12.81 28.94 -6.32
CA THR A 108 -12.09 30.18 -6.65
C THR A 108 -12.14 30.54 -8.12
N ARG A 109 -11.97 29.58 -9.04
CA ARG A 109 -11.91 29.86 -10.49
C ARG A 109 -13.29 29.86 -11.16
N GLN A 110 -14.19 29.02 -10.69
CA GLN A 110 -15.48 28.78 -11.35
C GLN A 110 -16.64 29.32 -10.53
N MET A 111 -16.41 29.77 -9.31
CA MET A 111 -17.46 30.15 -8.34
C MET A 111 -18.56 29.06 -8.21
N GLN A 112 -18.20 27.80 -8.46
CA GLN A 112 -19.13 26.66 -8.42
C GLN A 112 -19.15 26.03 -7.03
N TYR A 113 -19.71 26.72 -6.05
CA TYR A 113 -19.74 26.29 -4.66
C TYR A 113 -20.47 24.96 -4.41
N PRO A 114 -21.57 24.62 -5.12
CA PRO A 114 -22.17 23.29 -4.99
C PRO A 114 -21.20 22.16 -5.39
N ASN A 115 -20.40 22.40 -6.42
CA ASN A 115 -19.39 21.45 -6.88
C ASN A 115 -18.19 21.39 -5.92
N ALA A 116 -17.79 22.55 -5.38
CA ALA A 116 -16.75 22.64 -4.36
C ALA A 116 -17.17 21.85 -3.10
N PHE A 117 -18.42 21.99 -2.65
CA PHE A 117 -18.98 21.25 -1.53
C PHE A 117 -18.87 19.73 -1.75
N ILE A 118 -19.30 19.20 -2.91
CA ILE A 118 -19.24 17.77 -3.20
C ILE A 118 -17.80 17.25 -3.21
N LYS A 119 -16.90 17.98 -3.88
CA LYS A 119 -15.49 17.59 -3.92
C LYS A 119 -14.85 17.58 -2.55
N PHE A 120 -15.19 18.58 -1.72
CA PHE A 120 -14.68 18.67 -0.36
C PHE A 120 -15.28 17.60 0.55
N ASN A 121 -16.55 17.26 0.35
CA ASN A 121 -17.20 16.16 1.06
C ASN A 121 -16.48 14.82 0.80
N LYS A 122 -16.02 14.58 -0.43
CA LYS A 122 -15.14 13.43 -0.74
C LYS A 122 -13.78 13.52 -0.05
N ALA A 123 -13.20 14.70 0.03
CA ALA A 123 -11.94 14.89 0.77
C ALA A 123 -12.08 14.49 2.24
N ILE A 124 -13.21 14.82 2.87
CA ILE A 124 -13.48 14.44 4.27
C ILE A 124 -13.44 12.92 4.44
N LEU A 125 -13.96 12.14 3.50
CA LEU A 125 -13.91 10.68 3.57
C LEU A 125 -12.46 10.17 3.65
N TYR A 126 -11.59 10.67 2.80
CA TYR A 126 -10.16 10.33 2.83
C TYR A 126 -9.46 10.87 4.07
N SER A 127 -9.84 12.08 4.51
CA SER A 127 -9.29 12.68 5.74
C SER A 127 -9.53 11.84 6.98
N LEU A 128 -10.66 11.14 7.04
CA LEU A 128 -10.98 10.25 8.16
C LEU A 128 -10.12 8.98 8.20
N ASP A 129 -9.48 8.62 7.09
CA ASP A 129 -8.53 7.50 7.01
C ASP A 129 -7.10 7.91 7.37
N VAL A 130 -6.79 9.21 7.43
CA VAL A 130 -5.47 9.70 7.84
C VAL A 130 -5.35 9.58 9.37
N ASP A 131 -4.45 8.73 9.83
CA ASP A 131 -4.18 8.54 11.24
C ASP A 131 -3.45 9.76 11.84
N HIS A 132 -3.85 10.17 13.05
CA HIS A 132 -3.14 11.16 13.88
C HIS A 132 -2.92 12.53 13.24
N ARG A 133 -4.02 13.23 12.86
CA ARG A 133 -3.92 14.64 12.50
C ARG A 133 -3.62 15.50 13.72
N GLU A 134 -2.45 16.12 13.74
CA GLU A 134 -2.06 17.08 14.77
C GLU A 134 -2.98 18.32 14.79
N GLU A 135 -3.49 18.73 13.63
CA GLU A 135 -4.36 19.90 13.45
C GLU A 135 -5.84 19.63 13.77
N GLY A 136 -6.20 18.38 14.08
CA GLY A 136 -7.59 17.99 14.28
C GLY A 136 -8.42 18.02 12.98
N TYR A 137 -9.75 17.87 13.13
CA TYR A 137 -10.69 17.79 12.00
C TYR A 137 -11.59 19.02 11.86
N ASP A 138 -11.44 20.01 12.73
CA ASP A 138 -12.34 21.17 12.79
C ASP A 138 -12.29 22.01 11.51
N TRP A 139 -11.11 22.23 10.97
CA TRP A 139 -10.92 22.98 9.74
C TRP A 139 -11.66 22.40 8.53
N LEU A 140 -11.84 21.07 8.49
CA LEU A 140 -12.59 20.40 7.42
C LEU A 140 -14.07 20.79 7.44
N THR A 141 -14.65 20.85 8.63
CA THR A 141 -16.05 21.22 8.77
C THR A 141 -16.24 22.73 8.60
N ASP A 142 -15.26 23.55 8.98
CA ASP A 142 -15.27 25.00 8.75
C ASP A 142 -15.21 25.33 7.25
N GLU A 143 -14.34 24.68 6.49
CA GLU A 143 -14.25 24.86 5.03
C GLU A 143 -15.55 24.41 4.35
N LEU A 144 -16.12 23.29 4.78
CA LEU A 144 -17.41 22.78 4.27
C LEU A 144 -18.54 23.77 4.53
N GLU A 145 -18.62 24.34 5.74
CA GLU A 145 -19.60 25.34 6.10
C GLU A 145 -19.46 26.60 5.25
N ASN A 146 -18.26 27.07 5.00
CA ASN A 146 -17.98 28.21 4.12
C ASN A 146 -18.53 27.98 2.70
N TYR A 147 -18.32 26.79 2.11
CA TYR A 147 -18.89 26.50 0.80
C TYR A 147 -20.43 26.54 0.82
N ILE A 148 -21.06 25.99 1.87
CA ILE A 148 -22.52 25.99 2.01
C ILE A 148 -23.07 27.42 2.10
N LEU A 149 -22.43 28.29 2.85
CA LEU A 149 -22.86 29.69 3.00
C LEU A 149 -22.83 30.44 1.66
N LEU A 150 -21.91 30.07 0.75
CA LEU A 150 -21.75 30.71 -0.54
C LEU A 150 -22.63 30.10 -1.64
N ILE A 151 -23.33 28.98 -1.37
CA ILE A 151 -24.26 28.40 -2.33
C ILE A 151 -25.52 29.29 -2.40
N ASP A 152 -25.81 29.81 -3.58
CA ASP A 152 -27.04 30.56 -3.86
C ASP A 152 -27.71 30.10 -5.18
N GLY A 153 -28.83 30.70 -5.51
CA GLY A 153 -29.58 30.36 -6.73
C GLY A 153 -28.84 30.68 -8.03
N SER A 154 -27.86 31.59 -8.03
CA SER A 154 -27.15 32.05 -9.21
C SER A 154 -26.27 30.99 -9.89
N PHE A 155 -25.98 29.89 -9.19
CA PHE A 155 -25.24 28.75 -9.72
C PHE A 155 -26.10 27.81 -10.56
N PHE A 156 -27.40 27.97 -10.49
CA PHE A 156 -28.36 27.15 -11.21
C PHE A 156 -28.99 27.98 -12.34
N SER A 157 -28.93 27.50 -13.55
CA SER A 157 -29.42 28.23 -14.72
C SER A 157 -30.38 27.36 -15.51
N GLY A 158 -31.37 28.02 -16.12
CA GLY A 158 -32.38 27.38 -16.97
C GLY A 158 -33.80 27.50 -16.44
N ALA A 159 -34.74 26.79 -17.08
CA ALA A 159 -36.10 26.67 -16.64
C ALA A 159 -36.21 25.98 -15.28
N LYS A 160 -37.29 26.21 -14.53
CA LYS A 160 -37.50 25.65 -13.19
C LYS A 160 -37.25 24.13 -13.11
N ASP A 161 -37.65 23.39 -14.13
CA ASP A 161 -37.46 21.93 -14.19
C ASP A 161 -36.00 21.56 -14.35
N GLU A 162 -35.21 22.33 -15.10
CA GLU A 162 -33.75 22.13 -15.26
C GLU A 162 -33.04 22.46 -13.97
N VAL A 163 -33.39 23.55 -13.31
CA VAL A 163 -32.86 23.91 -11.98
C VAL A 163 -33.15 22.80 -10.96
N ASN A 164 -34.40 22.34 -10.91
CA ASN A 164 -34.80 21.25 -10.02
C ASN A 164 -34.00 19.96 -10.30
N LYS A 165 -33.76 19.64 -11.56
CA LYS A 165 -32.95 18.49 -11.96
C LYS A 165 -31.51 18.65 -11.45
N GLN A 166 -30.87 19.81 -11.74
CA GLN A 166 -29.52 20.10 -11.28
C GLN A 166 -29.38 19.98 -9.74
N VAL A 167 -30.32 20.60 -9.00
CA VAL A 167 -30.35 20.52 -7.54
C VAL A 167 -30.51 19.08 -7.04
N ASN A 168 -31.39 18.30 -7.68
CA ASN A 168 -31.57 16.88 -7.34
C ASN A 168 -30.28 16.06 -7.58
N ASP A 169 -29.56 16.32 -8.65
CA ASP A 169 -28.30 15.67 -8.95
C ASP A 169 -27.26 15.95 -7.83
N TYR A 170 -27.13 17.21 -7.41
CA TYR A 170 -26.24 17.58 -6.30
C TYR A 170 -26.65 16.93 -4.97
N ILE A 171 -27.96 16.89 -4.67
CA ILE A 171 -28.49 16.20 -3.49
C ILE A 171 -28.15 14.70 -3.55
N SER A 172 -28.35 14.07 -4.70
CA SER A 172 -28.09 12.64 -4.89
C SER A 172 -26.63 12.29 -4.65
N TYR A 173 -25.71 13.03 -5.26
CA TYR A 173 -24.26 12.85 -5.03
C TYR A 173 -23.88 13.06 -3.56
N SER A 174 -24.47 14.08 -2.92
CA SER A 174 -24.19 14.37 -1.51
C SER A 174 -24.68 13.25 -0.57
N ILE A 175 -25.82 12.64 -0.86
CA ILE A 175 -26.38 11.54 -0.05
C ILE A 175 -25.43 10.33 -0.05
N GLU A 176 -24.89 9.97 -1.20
CA GLU A 176 -23.97 8.83 -1.32
C GLU A 176 -22.69 9.04 -0.50
N ASP A 177 -22.05 10.19 -0.70
CA ASP A 177 -20.83 10.53 0.04
C ASP A 177 -21.11 10.65 1.56
N THR A 178 -22.21 11.27 1.96
CA THR A 178 -22.64 11.40 3.36
C THR A 178 -22.88 10.04 4.01
N LYS A 179 -23.47 9.10 3.29
CA LYS A 179 -23.68 7.74 3.78
C LYS A 179 -22.35 7.02 4.03
N ALA A 180 -21.40 7.15 3.12
CA ALA A 180 -20.07 6.59 3.28
C ALA A 180 -19.32 7.19 4.48
N ILE A 181 -19.36 8.53 4.63
CA ILE A 181 -18.73 9.24 5.75
C ILE A 181 -19.35 8.81 7.10
N ARG A 182 -20.68 8.73 7.19
CA ARG A 182 -21.37 8.30 8.41
C ARG A 182 -21.09 6.85 8.80
N ALA A 183 -20.79 5.99 7.82
CA ALA A 183 -20.41 4.61 8.05
C ALA A 183 -18.93 4.44 8.45
N HIS A 184 -18.13 5.51 8.37
CA HIS A 184 -16.71 5.45 8.64
C HIS A 184 -16.41 5.29 10.14
N LYS A 185 -15.42 4.43 10.48
CA LYS A 185 -15.02 4.13 11.87
C LYS A 185 -14.69 5.39 12.70
N ASN A 186 -14.10 6.41 12.06
CA ASN A 186 -13.66 7.66 12.69
C ASN A 186 -14.70 8.78 12.59
N PHE A 187 -15.92 8.51 12.13
CA PHE A 187 -16.97 9.52 11.98
C PHE A 187 -17.30 10.27 13.30
N TYR A 188 -17.14 9.62 14.43
CA TYR A 188 -17.40 10.21 15.74
C TYR A 188 -16.59 11.49 16.01
N LEU A 189 -15.42 11.65 15.35
CA LEU A 189 -14.55 12.81 15.48
C LEU A 189 -15.14 14.10 14.93
N ILE A 190 -15.99 14.00 13.89
CA ILE A 190 -16.58 15.14 13.19
C ILE A 190 -18.10 15.22 13.32
N ARG A 191 -18.73 14.22 13.90
CA ARG A 191 -20.17 13.95 13.83
C ARG A 191 -21.04 15.19 14.01
N ASN A 192 -20.89 15.88 15.14
CA ASN A 192 -21.78 16.98 15.52
C ASN A 192 -21.70 18.18 14.56
N ARG A 193 -20.50 18.48 14.07
CA ARG A 193 -20.29 19.61 13.14
C ARG A 193 -20.68 19.21 11.73
N TYR A 194 -20.29 18.01 11.32
CA TYR A 194 -20.60 17.49 10.00
C TYR A 194 -22.12 17.36 9.76
N ASP A 195 -22.85 16.78 10.71
CA ASP A 195 -24.32 16.64 10.57
C ASP A 195 -24.99 18.01 10.45
N ARG A 196 -24.54 19.05 11.20
CA ARG A 196 -25.03 20.41 11.02
C ARG A 196 -24.75 20.98 9.63
N CYS A 197 -23.56 20.75 9.09
CA CYS A 197 -23.21 21.16 7.73
C CYS A 197 -24.11 20.50 6.69
N ILE A 198 -24.32 19.21 6.81
CA ILE A 198 -25.20 18.45 5.87
C ILE A 198 -26.63 18.92 5.95
N ASP A 199 -27.17 19.15 7.15
CA ASP A 199 -28.54 19.69 7.31
C ASP A 199 -28.66 21.11 6.72
N ALA A 200 -27.65 21.95 6.90
CA ALA A 200 -27.60 23.27 6.29
C ALA A 200 -27.59 23.21 4.75
N PHE A 201 -26.78 22.29 4.20
CA PHE A 201 -26.73 22.05 2.75
C PHE A 201 -28.09 21.65 2.18
N PHE A 202 -28.77 20.67 2.77
CA PHE A 202 -30.08 20.25 2.29
C PHE A 202 -31.13 21.33 2.42
N LYS A 203 -31.13 22.10 3.52
CA LYS A 203 -32.03 23.26 3.67
C LYS A 203 -31.79 24.32 2.61
N ARG A 204 -30.52 24.56 2.25
CA ARG A 204 -30.15 25.52 1.21
C ARG A 204 -30.63 25.04 -0.16
N MET A 205 -30.41 23.78 -0.50
CA MET A 205 -30.89 23.16 -1.75
C MET A 205 -32.41 23.19 -1.85
N ASP A 206 -33.12 22.93 -0.76
CA ASP A 206 -34.58 22.99 -0.71
C ASP A 206 -35.12 24.43 -0.89
N LYS A 207 -34.40 25.43 -0.34
CA LYS A 207 -34.72 26.83 -0.56
C LYS A 207 -34.61 27.19 -2.06
N ILE A 208 -33.54 26.77 -2.72
CA ILE A 208 -33.31 27.03 -4.15
C ILE A 208 -34.41 26.41 -5.02
N LYS A 209 -34.85 25.19 -4.73
CA LYS A 209 -35.98 24.55 -5.45
C LYS A 209 -37.28 25.33 -5.37
N LYS A 210 -37.49 26.08 -4.30
CA LYS A 210 -38.73 26.86 -4.06
C LYS A 210 -38.71 28.22 -4.74
N LEU A 211 -37.56 28.67 -5.27
CA LEU A 211 -37.50 29.93 -6.02
C LEU A 211 -38.31 29.79 -7.34
N GLU A 212 -39.19 30.72 -7.58
CA GLU A 212 -40.06 30.70 -8.78
C GLU A 212 -39.36 31.05 -10.07
N SER A 213 -38.29 31.89 -9.96
CA SER A 213 -37.35 32.20 -11.03
C SER A 213 -36.02 32.52 -10.44
N VAL A 214 -34.95 31.95 -11.00
CA VAL A 214 -33.57 32.30 -10.61
C VAL A 214 -33.14 33.46 -11.52
N SER A 215 -33.59 34.69 -11.19
CA SER A 215 -33.05 35.90 -11.81
C SER A 215 -31.84 36.36 -11.04
N ARG A 216 -30.76 36.72 -11.74
CA ARG A 216 -29.50 37.24 -11.15
C ARG A 216 -29.69 38.50 -10.31
N THR A 217 -30.85 39.17 -10.42
CA THR A 217 -31.14 40.48 -9.83
C THR A 217 -31.67 40.41 -8.40
N ASP A 218 -32.26 39.28 -7.97
CA ASP A 218 -32.97 39.23 -6.69
C ASP A 218 -32.08 38.86 -5.48
N ILE A 219 -30.81 38.62 -5.71
CA ILE A 219 -29.88 38.04 -4.69
C ILE A 219 -29.22 39.11 -3.82
N TYR A 220 -29.19 40.38 -4.27
CA TYR A 220 -28.51 41.49 -3.58
C TYR A 220 -29.40 42.35 -2.71
N GLN A 221 -30.69 42.02 -2.57
CA GLN A 221 -31.60 42.83 -1.76
C GLN A 221 -31.77 42.37 -0.31
N ASP A 222 -31.24 41.17 0.06
CA ASP A 222 -31.36 40.60 1.41
C ASP A 222 -29.99 40.49 2.15
N LEU A 223 -28.99 41.26 1.77
CA LEU A 223 -27.75 41.46 2.48
C LEU A 223 -27.71 42.90 3.00
#